data_a3fe8203df9d3b1127ce1fe5011266a5
#
_entry.id   a3fe8203df9d3b1127ce1fe5011266a5
#
_cell.length_a   1.000
_cell.length_b   1.000
_cell.length_c   1.000
_cell.angle_alpha   90.00
_cell.angle_beta   90.00
_cell.angle_gamma   90.00
#
_symmetry.space_group_name_H-M   'P 1'
#
loop_
_entity.id
_entity.type
_entity.pdbx_description
1 polymer ?
#
loop_
_entity_poly.entity_id
_entity_poly.type
_entity_poly.pdbx_seq_one_letter_code
_entity_poly.pdbx_strand_id
1 'polypeptide(L)'
;MKKIILSVTLILTFLMSCNQSQNNQNNQSKGGDEMDTRVFKIYTNIEMKKVKFKNRYGIEIAGDLYLPENYTNQKNPAIVVSGPFGAVKEQASGLYAQEMATYGFVALAFDPSFTGESGGDVRNTSSPDIFTEDYSAAVDYLGLLDYVDRNRIGAIGICGLSGMAITAAGTDTRIKAVATLSMYDMSRDMSKGHQDYYTPEQRRKIREYLSEQRWKDAESKTYALGNHEPYFDENNNLMASAMVVPEELPENADSVFAAFYNYYAKRAYHPRAINFVTSWTATMPVSFWNFSLMANIKDVSPTPILLVAGDRAHSRYYSEDIYKEALEPKELVIVEDADHVDLYDNMEKIPFEKLSQFFTENLK
;
A
#
# COMPACT_ATOMS: atom_id res chain seq x y z
N MET A 1 -4.58 -55.69 49.13
CA MET A 1 -3.52 -56.68 48.80
C MET A 1 -3.60 -56.98 47.32
N LYS A 2 -2.47 -57.05 46.65
CA LYS A 2 -2.11 -57.37 45.26
C LYS A 2 -1.93 -56.13 44.38
N LYS A 3 -0.78 -55.67 44.33
CA LYS A 3 0.53 -55.96 43.68
C LYS A 3 0.57 -55.50 42.24
N ILE A 4 1.41 -54.49 42.09
CA ILE A 4 2.05 -53.83 40.95
C ILE A 4 2.74 -54.84 40.04
N ILE A 5 2.68 -54.68 38.74
CA ILE A 5 3.74 -55.12 37.82
C ILE A 5 4.05 -53.96 36.87
N LEU A 6 5.28 -53.49 37.01
CA LEU A 6 5.99 -52.52 36.17
C LEU A 6 6.61 -53.33 35.00
N SER A 7 6.42 -52.89 33.78
CA SER A 7 7.17 -53.45 32.64
C SER A 7 7.96 -52.33 31.97
N VAL A 8 9.27 -52.44 32.16
CA VAL A 8 10.30 -51.58 31.53
C VAL A 8 10.69 -52.26 30.24
N THR A 9 10.54 -51.58 29.11
CA THR A 9 11.10 -52.05 27.84
C THR A 9 12.20 -51.08 27.41
N LEU A 10 13.40 -51.61 27.45
CA LEU A 10 14.67 -51.06 27.03
C LEU A 10 14.76 -51.15 25.50
N ILE A 11 14.99 -50.06 24.78
CA ILE A 11 15.38 -50.10 23.37
C ILE A 11 16.75 -49.50 23.20
N LEU A 12 17.64 -50.34 22.67
CA LEU A 12 19.03 -50.06 22.36
C LEU A 12 19.21 -49.02 21.26
N THR A 13 20.09 -48.08 21.49
CA THR A 13 20.73 -47.20 20.51
C THR A 13 21.73 -47.97 19.63
N PHE A 14 21.55 -47.85 18.32
CA PHE A 14 22.60 -48.18 17.34
C PHE A 14 23.23 -46.90 16.84
N LEU A 15 24.49 -46.67 17.23
CA LEU A 15 25.38 -45.72 16.65
C LEU A 15 26.02 -46.34 15.41
N MET A 16 25.74 -45.79 14.23
CA MET A 16 26.61 -45.98 13.05
C MET A 16 27.28 -44.68 12.72
N SER A 17 28.55 -44.64 13.00
CA SER A 17 29.51 -43.66 12.52
C SER A 17 29.80 -43.94 11.05
N CYS A 18 29.56 -42.96 10.16
CA CYS A 18 30.19 -42.94 8.85
C CYS A 18 30.89 -41.62 8.68
N ASN A 19 32.21 -41.70 8.76
CA ASN A 19 33.17 -40.69 8.34
C ASN A 19 33.09 -40.56 6.80
N GLN A 20 32.77 -39.41 6.26
CA GLN A 20 33.10 -39.06 4.87
C GLN A 20 33.55 -37.61 4.76
N SER A 21 34.71 -37.50 4.18
CA SER A 21 35.59 -36.41 3.83
C SER A 21 34.88 -35.13 3.36
N GLN A 22 35.41 -34.03 3.87
CA GLN A 22 35.24 -32.68 3.33
C GLN A 22 35.66 -32.63 1.86
N ASN A 23 34.72 -32.26 1.02
CA ASN A 23 35.00 -31.63 -0.25
C ASN A 23 34.32 -30.26 -0.25
N ASN A 24 35.13 -29.23 -0.01
CA ASN A 24 34.80 -27.85 -0.29
C ASN A 24 34.55 -27.70 -1.80
N GLN A 25 33.30 -27.69 -2.21
CA GLN A 25 32.93 -27.08 -3.49
C GLN A 25 32.15 -25.80 -3.17
N ASN A 26 32.82 -24.69 -3.42
CA ASN A 26 32.21 -23.38 -3.59
C ASN A 26 31.15 -23.48 -4.70
N ASN A 27 29.91 -23.80 -4.35
CA ASN A 27 28.76 -23.50 -5.18
C ASN A 27 28.36 -22.06 -4.85
N GLN A 28 28.95 -21.11 -5.58
CA GLN A 28 28.27 -19.87 -5.89
C GLN A 28 27.00 -20.28 -6.66
N SER A 29 25.85 -20.28 -5.97
CA SER A 29 24.56 -20.27 -6.62
C SER A 29 24.51 -18.97 -7.44
N LYS A 30 24.68 -19.11 -8.75
CA LYS A 30 24.22 -18.08 -9.69
C LYS A 30 22.76 -17.89 -9.39
N GLY A 31 22.40 -16.74 -8.79
CA GLY A 31 21.02 -16.29 -8.70
C GLY A 31 20.47 -16.31 -10.15
N GLY A 32 19.44 -17.13 -10.38
CA GLY A 32 18.68 -17.00 -11.61
C GLY A 32 18.13 -15.57 -11.60
N ASP A 33 18.28 -14.83 -12.69
CA ASP A 33 17.67 -13.51 -12.87
C ASP A 33 16.18 -13.68 -12.61
N GLU A 34 15.72 -13.21 -11.46
CA GLU A 34 14.29 -13.16 -11.16
C GLU A 34 13.69 -12.18 -12.17
N MET A 35 12.75 -12.67 -12.97
CA MET A 35 12.18 -11.88 -14.07
C MET A 35 11.62 -10.58 -13.48
N ASP A 36 12.05 -9.45 -14.04
CA ASP A 36 11.53 -8.14 -13.65
C ASP A 36 10.03 -8.07 -13.95
N THR A 37 9.23 -7.82 -12.94
CA THR A 37 7.76 -7.80 -13.02
C THR A 37 7.17 -6.41 -12.99
N ARG A 38 8.00 -5.35 -13.00
CA ARG A 38 7.53 -3.96 -13.05
C ARG A 38 6.74 -3.72 -14.35
N VAL A 39 5.58 -3.06 -14.21
CA VAL A 39 4.63 -2.87 -15.32
C VAL A 39 4.79 -1.53 -16.04
N PHE A 40 5.83 -0.78 -15.72
CA PHE A 40 6.15 0.52 -16.30
C PHE A 40 7.51 0.50 -17.02
N LYS A 41 7.80 1.55 -17.80
CA LYS A 41 9.07 1.67 -18.52
C LYS A 41 10.23 1.76 -17.51
N ILE A 42 11.20 0.86 -17.66
CA ILE A 42 12.38 0.79 -16.79
C ILE A 42 13.47 1.72 -17.34
N TYR A 43 14.07 2.53 -16.48
CA TYR A 43 15.21 3.38 -16.81
C TYR A 43 16.51 2.68 -16.44
N THR A 44 17.40 2.52 -17.43
CA THR A 44 18.66 1.79 -17.26
C THR A 44 19.71 2.54 -16.44
N ASN A 45 19.55 3.84 -16.28
CA ASN A 45 20.42 4.70 -15.45
C ASN A 45 19.93 4.85 -14.00
N ILE A 46 18.80 4.25 -13.64
CA ILE A 46 18.30 4.21 -12.25
C ILE A 46 18.50 2.79 -11.71
N GLU A 47 19.36 2.66 -10.73
CA GLU A 47 19.56 1.41 -10.02
C GLU A 47 18.36 1.11 -9.11
N MET A 48 17.83 -0.11 -9.14
CA MET A 48 16.80 -0.59 -8.24
C MET A 48 17.30 -1.77 -7.43
N LYS A 49 17.05 -1.76 -6.12
CA LYS A 49 17.37 -2.86 -5.19
C LYS A 49 16.11 -3.34 -4.48
N LYS A 50 15.84 -4.63 -4.51
CA LYS A 50 14.83 -5.23 -3.64
C LYS A 50 15.33 -5.19 -2.19
N VAL A 51 14.47 -4.72 -1.30
CA VAL A 51 14.80 -4.55 0.13
C VAL A 51 13.69 -5.10 1.02
N LYS A 52 14.06 -5.43 2.26
CA LYS A 52 13.13 -5.88 3.29
C LYS A 52 13.46 -5.20 4.61
N PHE A 53 12.44 -4.79 5.33
CA PHE A 53 12.55 -4.19 6.66
C PHE A 53 11.34 -4.61 7.50
N LYS A 54 11.33 -4.30 8.78
CA LYS A 54 10.21 -4.65 9.66
C LYS A 54 9.56 -3.40 10.22
N ASN A 55 8.23 -3.41 10.29
CA ASN A 55 7.50 -2.43 11.06
C ASN A 55 7.55 -2.76 12.57
N ARG A 56 7.04 -1.87 13.43
CA ARG A 56 7.04 -2.07 14.90
C ARG A 56 6.21 -3.27 15.37
N TYR A 57 5.33 -3.79 14.53
CA TYR A 57 4.56 -5.02 14.80
C TYR A 57 5.34 -6.29 14.41
N GLY A 58 6.56 -6.15 13.89
CA GLY A 58 7.40 -7.25 13.46
C GLY A 58 7.02 -7.83 12.09
N ILE A 59 6.10 -7.21 11.35
CA ILE A 59 5.74 -7.61 9.99
C ILE A 59 6.86 -7.20 9.05
N GLU A 60 7.33 -8.13 8.22
CA GLU A 60 8.31 -7.88 7.18
C GLU A 60 7.67 -7.16 6.01
N ILE A 61 8.19 -5.99 5.67
CA ILE A 61 7.77 -5.15 4.55
C ILE A 61 8.74 -5.35 3.39
N ALA A 62 8.22 -5.62 2.21
CA ALA A 62 8.98 -5.71 0.97
C ALA A 62 8.94 -4.38 0.22
N GLY A 63 10.09 -3.92 -0.25
CA GLY A 63 10.23 -2.68 -0.98
C GLY A 63 11.20 -2.78 -2.16
N ASP A 64 11.02 -1.87 -3.12
CA ASP A 64 11.93 -1.59 -4.21
C ASP A 64 12.56 -0.21 -3.99
N LEU A 65 13.87 -0.20 -3.75
CA LEU A 65 14.66 1.01 -3.49
C LEU A 65 15.29 1.50 -4.78
N TYR A 66 14.88 2.68 -5.23
CA TYR A 66 15.39 3.35 -6.43
C TYR A 66 16.44 4.39 -6.04
N LEU A 67 17.56 4.35 -6.72
CA LEU A 67 18.75 5.12 -6.38
C LEU A 67 19.09 6.10 -7.50
N PRO A 68 19.24 7.40 -7.20
CA PRO A 68 19.67 8.38 -8.19
C PRO A 68 21.12 8.14 -8.61
N GLU A 69 21.52 8.67 -9.76
CA GLU A 69 22.91 8.63 -10.19
C GLU A 69 23.83 9.24 -9.13
N ASN A 70 24.98 8.59 -8.90
CA ASN A 70 26.00 9.06 -7.97
C ASN A 70 25.52 9.22 -6.50
N TYR A 71 24.50 8.47 -6.08
CA TYR A 71 23.89 8.57 -4.74
C TYR A 71 24.90 8.39 -3.58
N THR A 72 26.03 7.72 -3.81
CA THR A 72 27.08 7.51 -2.78
C THR A 72 27.97 8.72 -2.53
N ASN A 73 27.91 9.76 -3.38
CA ASN A 73 28.81 10.91 -3.30
C ASN A 73 28.41 11.93 -2.23
N GLN A 74 27.17 11.85 -1.75
CA GLN A 74 26.61 12.77 -0.75
C GLN A 74 25.47 12.13 0.01
N LYS A 75 24.98 12.80 1.04
CA LYS A 75 23.72 12.46 1.69
C LYS A 75 22.56 13.05 0.87
N ASN A 76 21.64 12.18 0.45
CA ASN A 76 20.54 12.55 -0.44
C ASN A 76 19.23 12.74 0.34
N PRO A 77 18.32 13.59 -0.14
CA PRO A 77 16.94 13.57 0.32
C PRO A 77 16.28 12.24 -0.10
N ALA A 78 15.27 11.81 0.65
CA ALA A 78 14.60 10.56 0.35
C ALA A 78 13.07 10.67 0.39
N ILE A 79 12.38 9.75 -0.31
CA ILE A 79 10.93 9.72 -0.40
C ILE A 79 10.45 8.28 -0.24
N VAL A 80 9.45 8.06 0.63
CA VAL A 80 8.71 6.82 0.72
C VAL A 80 7.44 6.91 -0.11
N VAL A 81 7.10 5.85 -0.86
CA VAL A 81 5.96 5.84 -1.79
C VAL A 81 5.14 4.58 -1.62
N SER A 82 3.82 4.68 -1.53
CA SER A 82 2.95 3.50 -1.59
C SER A 82 1.57 3.81 -2.18
N GLY A 83 0.89 2.78 -2.64
CA GLY A 83 -0.43 2.83 -3.29
C GLY A 83 -0.36 2.55 -4.79
N PRO A 84 -1.50 2.46 -5.44
CA PRO A 84 -2.88 2.50 -4.94
C PRO A 84 -3.25 1.38 -3.97
N PHE A 85 -4.41 1.51 -3.31
CA PHE A 85 -4.94 0.51 -2.40
C PHE A 85 -5.23 -0.81 -3.15
N GLY A 86 -4.54 -1.90 -2.74
CA GLY A 86 -4.61 -3.20 -3.42
C GLY A 86 -3.68 -3.36 -4.64
N ALA A 87 -2.93 -2.33 -5.00
CA ALA A 87 -1.82 -2.43 -5.95
C ALA A 87 -0.56 -2.98 -5.25
N VAL A 88 0.46 -3.26 -6.05
CA VAL A 88 1.79 -3.67 -5.59
C VAL A 88 2.86 -2.68 -6.01
N LYS A 89 4.02 -2.72 -5.35
CA LYS A 89 5.15 -1.80 -5.58
C LYS A 89 5.70 -1.80 -7.02
N GLU A 90 5.41 -2.85 -7.79
CA GLU A 90 5.77 -2.94 -9.21
C GLU A 90 4.82 -2.20 -10.15
N GLN A 91 3.78 -1.55 -9.60
CA GLN A 91 2.80 -0.73 -10.33
C GLN A 91 3.06 0.77 -10.09
N ALA A 92 2.03 1.58 -9.87
CA ALA A 92 2.14 3.03 -9.76
C ALA A 92 3.21 3.51 -8.77
N SER A 93 3.29 2.94 -7.56
CA SER A 93 4.27 3.40 -6.55
C SER A 93 5.72 3.21 -7.00
N GLY A 94 6.03 2.12 -7.73
CA GLY A 94 7.35 1.92 -8.31
C GLY A 94 7.67 2.90 -9.44
N LEU A 95 6.67 3.23 -10.28
CA LEU A 95 6.83 4.27 -11.29
C LEU A 95 7.19 5.61 -10.63
N TYR A 96 6.43 6.01 -9.61
CA TYR A 96 6.70 7.26 -8.89
C TYR A 96 8.07 7.26 -8.22
N ALA A 97 8.45 6.16 -7.59
CA ALA A 97 9.76 6.05 -6.96
C ALA A 97 10.90 6.13 -7.99
N GLN A 98 10.75 5.47 -9.16
CA GLN A 98 11.72 5.56 -10.25
C GLN A 98 11.82 6.99 -10.78
N GLU A 99 10.70 7.66 -11.04
CA GLU A 99 10.70 9.05 -11.51
C GLU A 99 11.35 9.99 -10.49
N MET A 100 11.00 9.89 -9.20
CA MET A 100 11.62 10.73 -8.18
C MET A 100 13.13 10.48 -8.05
N ALA A 101 13.60 9.27 -8.34
CA ALA A 101 15.05 9.00 -8.40
C ALA A 101 15.75 9.74 -9.55
N THR A 102 15.07 9.99 -10.68
CA THR A 102 15.64 10.81 -11.76
C THR A 102 15.84 12.27 -11.35
N TYR A 103 15.06 12.75 -10.37
CA TYR A 103 15.20 14.09 -9.80
C TYR A 103 16.18 14.14 -8.60
N GLY A 104 16.89 13.06 -8.31
CA GLY A 104 17.94 13.03 -7.30
C GLY A 104 17.51 12.59 -5.90
N PHE A 105 16.30 12.03 -5.74
CA PHE A 105 15.84 11.47 -4.48
C PHE A 105 16.18 9.98 -4.38
N VAL A 106 16.59 9.51 -3.21
CA VAL A 106 16.53 8.09 -2.88
C VAL A 106 15.05 7.75 -2.63
N ALA A 107 14.46 6.89 -3.44
CA ALA A 107 13.03 6.65 -3.37
C ALA A 107 12.72 5.17 -3.10
N LEU A 108 11.82 4.91 -2.15
CA LEU A 108 11.42 3.57 -1.71
C LEU A 108 9.94 3.35 -1.97
N ALA A 109 9.63 2.50 -2.96
CA ALA A 109 8.28 1.96 -3.12
C ALA A 109 8.12 0.69 -2.28
N PHE A 110 6.99 0.53 -1.58
CA PHE A 110 6.76 -0.65 -0.74
C PHE A 110 5.35 -1.21 -0.86
N ASP A 111 5.23 -2.53 -0.67
CA ASP A 111 3.94 -3.19 -0.47
C ASP A 111 3.53 -3.01 1.00
N PRO A 112 2.31 -2.54 1.30
CA PRO A 112 1.83 -2.52 2.68
C PRO A 112 1.76 -3.92 3.31
N SER A 113 1.78 -3.99 4.63
CA SER A 113 1.54 -5.20 5.40
C SER A 113 0.38 -6.03 4.84
N PHE A 114 0.47 -7.34 4.86
CA PHE A 114 -0.54 -8.30 4.40
C PHE A 114 -0.75 -8.37 2.87
N THR A 115 -0.07 -7.55 2.08
CA THR A 115 -0.26 -7.45 0.62
C THR A 115 1.04 -7.73 -0.13
N GLY A 116 0.94 -7.98 -1.44
CA GLY A 116 2.10 -8.16 -2.31
C GLY A 116 3.13 -9.16 -1.78
N GLU A 117 4.40 -8.74 -1.73
CA GLU A 117 5.52 -9.51 -1.18
C GLU A 117 5.76 -9.24 0.32
N SER A 118 5.06 -8.27 0.93
CA SER A 118 5.12 -8.03 2.37
C SER A 118 4.48 -9.15 3.16
N GLY A 119 4.93 -9.33 4.40
CA GLY A 119 4.45 -10.35 5.31
C GLY A 119 3.11 -10.02 5.97
N GLY A 120 2.82 -10.79 7.01
CA GLY A 120 1.61 -10.68 7.84
C GLY A 120 0.54 -11.69 7.50
N ASP A 121 -0.12 -12.21 8.52
CA ASP A 121 -1.29 -13.07 8.49
C ASP A 121 -2.46 -12.32 9.16
N VAL A 122 -3.59 -12.31 8.59
CA VAL A 122 -4.15 -12.95 7.39
C VAL A 122 -3.76 -12.16 6.13
N ARG A 123 -3.57 -12.86 4.98
CA ARG A 123 -3.27 -12.19 3.71
C ARG A 123 -4.49 -11.44 3.17
N ASN A 124 -4.22 -10.44 2.34
CA ASN A 124 -5.24 -9.62 1.67
C ASN A 124 -6.21 -8.95 2.65
N THR A 125 -5.69 -8.52 3.79
CA THR A 125 -6.40 -7.65 4.73
C THR A 125 -5.68 -6.32 4.87
N SER A 126 -6.28 -5.38 5.54
CA SER A 126 -5.65 -4.09 5.86
C SER A 126 -6.13 -3.53 7.19
N SER A 127 -5.31 -2.68 7.76
CA SER A 127 -5.65 -1.86 8.91
C SER A 127 -5.09 -0.45 8.70
N PRO A 128 -5.89 0.60 8.90
CA PRO A 128 -5.40 1.97 8.73
C PRO A 128 -4.24 2.30 9.65
N ASP A 129 -4.21 1.77 10.89
CA ASP A 129 -3.10 1.94 11.83
C ASP A 129 -1.82 1.26 11.33
N ILE A 130 -1.92 -0.01 10.91
CA ILE A 130 -0.75 -0.77 10.46
C ILE A 130 -0.20 -0.20 9.15
N PHE A 131 -1.05 0.17 8.20
CA PHE A 131 -0.60 0.77 6.94
C PHE A 131 0.02 2.16 7.14
N THR A 132 -0.47 2.94 8.12
CA THR A 132 0.17 4.19 8.55
C THR A 132 1.55 3.92 9.14
N GLU A 133 1.68 2.90 10.00
CA GLU A 133 2.95 2.47 10.58
C GLU A 133 3.96 2.01 9.51
N ASP A 134 3.50 1.36 8.44
CA ASP A 134 4.39 0.91 7.36
C ASP A 134 5.13 2.07 6.69
N TYR A 135 4.51 3.28 6.61
CA TYR A 135 5.22 4.50 6.19
C TYR A 135 6.32 4.89 7.16
N SER A 136 6.06 4.86 8.47
CA SER A 136 7.07 5.17 9.49
C SER A 136 8.21 4.15 9.50
N ALA A 137 7.91 2.87 9.30
CA ALA A 137 8.91 1.82 9.16
C ALA A 137 9.78 2.00 7.90
N ALA A 138 9.21 2.46 6.80
CA ALA A 138 9.95 2.82 5.58
C ALA A 138 10.88 4.03 5.83
N VAL A 139 10.45 5.01 6.64
CA VAL A 139 11.29 6.12 7.10
C VAL A 139 12.43 5.64 8.00
N ASP A 140 12.17 4.68 8.92
CA ASP A 140 13.22 4.03 9.72
C ASP A 140 14.30 3.43 8.82
N TYR A 141 13.87 2.63 7.84
CA TYR A 141 14.77 1.98 6.91
C TYR A 141 15.63 2.97 6.13
N LEU A 142 15.01 3.98 5.50
CA LEU A 142 15.73 5.00 4.74
C LEU A 142 16.71 5.79 5.62
N GLY A 143 16.29 6.17 6.83
CA GLY A 143 17.13 6.95 7.75
C GLY A 143 18.36 6.21 8.29
N LEU A 144 18.44 4.89 8.11
CA LEU A 144 19.62 4.05 8.47
C LEU A 144 20.62 3.90 7.32
N LEU A 145 20.25 4.32 6.09
CA LEU A 145 21.17 4.25 4.95
C LEU A 145 22.21 5.37 5.02
N ASP A 146 23.50 5.02 4.88
CA ASP A 146 24.60 5.98 5.02
C ASP A 146 24.56 7.13 4.01
N TYR A 147 23.92 6.94 2.87
CA TYR A 147 23.76 7.91 1.80
C TYR A 147 22.42 8.68 1.83
N VAL A 148 21.61 8.51 2.88
CA VAL A 148 20.37 9.27 3.09
C VAL A 148 20.54 10.30 4.20
N ASP A 149 20.04 11.51 3.97
CA ASP A 149 19.88 12.51 5.01
C ASP A 149 18.54 12.29 5.73
N ARG A 150 18.61 11.77 6.96
CA ARG A 150 17.43 11.46 7.78
C ARG A 150 16.56 12.66 8.16
N ASN A 151 17.09 13.88 7.98
CA ASN A 151 16.33 15.12 8.21
C ASN A 151 15.59 15.60 6.95
N ARG A 152 15.75 14.88 5.82
CA ARG A 152 15.23 15.24 4.52
C ARG A 152 14.44 14.10 3.89
N ILE A 153 13.45 13.59 4.63
CA ILE A 153 12.60 12.47 4.18
C ILE A 153 11.16 12.96 4.00
N GLY A 154 10.60 12.69 2.82
CA GLY A 154 9.20 12.96 2.47
C GLY A 154 8.40 11.71 2.22
N ALA A 155 7.08 11.85 2.04
CA ALA A 155 6.18 10.76 1.73
C ALA A 155 5.26 11.08 0.54
N ILE A 156 4.97 10.07 -0.28
CA ILE A 156 3.95 10.11 -1.33
C ILE A 156 2.94 9.01 -1.08
N GLY A 157 1.66 9.38 -1.05
CA GLY A 157 0.54 8.45 -1.02
C GLY A 157 -0.28 8.54 -2.32
N ILE A 158 -0.59 7.37 -2.92
CA ILE A 158 -1.39 7.32 -4.15
C ILE A 158 -2.73 6.65 -3.84
N CYS A 159 -3.83 7.25 -4.28
CA CYS A 159 -5.18 6.72 -4.09
C CYS A 159 -5.48 6.45 -2.60
N GLY A 160 -5.90 5.26 -2.23
CA GLY A 160 -6.26 4.90 -0.86
C GLY A 160 -5.10 4.95 0.15
N LEU A 161 -3.83 4.90 -0.29
CA LEU A 161 -2.69 5.06 0.62
C LEU A 161 -2.39 6.54 0.94
N SER A 162 -3.05 7.47 0.26
CA SER A 162 -2.92 8.91 0.53
C SER A 162 -3.32 9.27 1.97
N GLY A 163 -4.44 8.72 2.45
CA GLY A 163 -4.89 8.96 3.81
C GLY A 163 -3.90 8.48 4.86
N MET A 164 -3.27 7.31 4.63
CA MET A 164 -2.23 6.76 5.52
C MET A 164 -0.95 7.61 5.49
N ALA A 165 -0.52 8.07 4.31
CA ALA A 165 0.65 8.95 4.19
C ALA A 165 0.47 10.27 4.94
N ILE A 166 -0.71 10.89 4.83
CA ILE A 166 -1.05 12.12 5.59
C ILE A 166 -1.08 11.82 7.10
N THR A 167 -1.71 10.73 7.51
CA THR A 167 -1.79 10.34 8.93
C THR A 167 -0.38 10.07 9.49
N ALA A 168 0.48 9.41 8.72
CA ALA A 168 1.88 9.20 9.10
C ALA A 168 2.61 10.54 9.27
N ALA A 169 2.44 11.50 8.35
CA ALA A 169 3.05 12.82 8.47
C ALA A 169 2.56 13.61 9.68
N GLY A 170 1.30 13.39 10.11
CA GLY A 170 0.74 14.03 11.31
C GLY A 170 1.22 13.42 12.63
N THR A 171 1.78 12.20 12.59
CA THR A 171 2.23 11.50 13.81
C THR A 171 3.75 11.30 13.86
N ASP A 172 4.42 11.29 12.71
CA ASP A 172 5.87 11.09 12.58
C ASP A 172 6.55 12.35 12.04
N THR A 173 7.11 13.14 12.93
CA THR A 173 7.80 14.41 12.58
C THR A 173 9.07 14.24 11.76
N ARG A 174 9.52 13.03 11.50
CA ARG A 174 10.64 12.72 10.59
C ARG A 174 10.22 12.84 9.12
N ILE A 175 8.90 12.73 8.83
CA ILE A 175 8.32 13.05 7.51
C ILE A 175 8.23 14.58 7.41
N LYS A 176 9.03 15.17 6.54
CA LYS A 176 9.19 16.63 6.42
C LYS A 176 8.26 17.27 5.38
N ALA A 177 7.72 16.48 4.47
CA ALA A 177 6.74 16.91 3.48
C ALA A 177 5.92 15.71 3.02
N VAL A 178 4.65 15.89 2.69
CA VAL A 178 3.78 14.82 2.19
C VAL A 178 3.04 15.27 0.94
N ALA A 179 3.02 14.43 -0.09
CA ALA A 179 2.23 14.64 -1.30
C ALA A 179 1.24 13.49 -1.49
N THR A 180 0.06 13.80 -2.02
CA THR A 180 -0.96 12.80 -2.36
C THR A 180 -1.43 12.98 -3.79
N LEU A 181 -1.73 11.87 -4.46
CA LEU A 181 -2.24 11.87 -5.82
C LEU A 181 -3.51 11.02 -5.91
N SER A 182 -4.54 11.57 -6.54
CA SER A 182 -5.86 10.92 -6.63
C SER A 182 -6.33 10.38 -5.29
N MET A 183 -6.31 11.23 -4.26
CA MET A 183 -6.54 10.83 -2.87
C MET A 183 -7.89 10.16 -2.65
N TYR A 184 -7.88 9.15 -1.74
CA TYR A 184 -9.05 8.64 -1.01
C TYR A 184 -8.83 8.74 0.50
N ASP A 185 -9.86 9.10 1.23
CA ASP A 185 -9.99 8.80 2.65
C ASP A 185 -10.71 7.45 2.78
N MET A 186 -9.94 6.37 2.85
CA MET A 186 -10.49 5.00 2.91
C MET A 186 -11.36 4.77 4.14
N SER A 187 -11.15 5.49 5.23
CA SER A 187 -12.02 5.39 6.41
C SER A 187 -13.39 5.99 6.16
N ARG A 188 -13.45 7.15 5.53
CA ARG A 188 -14.70 7.80 5.12
C ARG A 188 -15.42 6.98 4.06
N ASP A 189 -14.68 6.54 3.06
CA ASP A 189 -15.22 5.77 1.95
C ASP A 189 -15.88 4.46 2.41
N MET A 190 -15.14 3.59 3.11
CA MET A 190 -15.68 2.33 3.62
C MET A 190 -16.80 2.49 4.64
N SER A 191 -16.81 3.57 5.42
CA SER A 191 -17.79 3.76 6.48
C SER A 191 -19.04 4.55 6.05
N LYS A 192 -18.92 5.39 5.00
CA LYS A 192 -19.99 6.29 4.56
C LYS A 192 -20.34 6.13 3.06
N GLY A 193 -19.49 5.43 2.29
CA GLY A 193 -19.60 5.30 0.85
C GLY A 193 -19.14 6.54 0.10
N HIS A 194 -19.04 6.43 -1.22
CA HIS A 194 -18.66 7.52 -2.10
C HIS A 194 -19.58 8.74 -1.90
N GLN A 195 -19.00 9.94 -1.66
CA GLN A 195 -19.75 11.14 -1.35
C GLN A 195 -20.73 11.01 -0.15
N ASP A 196 -20.39 10.15 0.81
CA ASP A 196 -21.19 9.93 2.04
C ASP A 196 -22.62 9.43 1.78
N TYR A 197 -22.86 8.65 0.70
CA TYR A 197 -24.21 8.29 0.28
C TYR A 197 -24.92 7.27 1.14
N TYR A 198 -24.18 6.52 2.02
CA TYR A 198 -24.81 5.54 2.88
C TYR A 198 -25.73 6.19 3.92
N THR A 199 -27.00 5.89 3.85
CA THR A 199 -27.96 6.24 4.91
C THR A 199 -27.62 5.51 6.22
N PRO A 200 -28.13 5.98 7.38
CA PRO A 200 -27.96 5.27 8.66
C PRO A 200 -28.45 3.82 8.61
N GLU A 201 -29.52 3.53 7.86
CA GLU A 201 -30.04 2.17 7.68
C GLU A 201 -29.08 1.31 6.85
N GLN A 202 -28.56 1.82 5.74
CA GLN A 202 -27.57 1.12 4.91
C GLN A 202 -26.29 0.84 5.70
N ARG A 203 -25.80 1.81 6.47
CA ARG A 203 -24.66 1.61 7.37
C ARG A 203 -24.93 0.52 8.41
N ARG A 204 -26.17 0.39 8.91
CA ARG A 204 -26.56 -0.69 9.81
C ARG A 204 -26.55 -2.04 9.09
N LYS A 205 -27.12 -2.14 7.89
CA LYS A 205 -27.10 -3.37 7.06
C LYS A 205 -25.68 -3.85 6.76
N ILE A 206 -24.76 -2.93 6.43
CA ILE A 206 -23.34 -3.28 6.23
C ILE A 206 -22.75 -3.88 7.50
N ARG A 207 -22.95 -3.27 8.67
CA ARG A 207 -22.43 -3.78 9.94
C ARG A 207 -23.02 -5.15 10.31
N GLU A 208 -24.30 -5.37 10.04
CA GLU A 208 -24.94 -6.66 10.24
C GLU A 208 -24.32 -7.74 9.33
N TYR A 209 -24.13 -7.42 8.06
CA TYR A 209 -23.43 -8.29 7.10
C TYR A 209 -22.01 -8.63 7.56
N LEU A 210 -21.21 -7.63 7.95
CA LEU A 210 -19.83 -7.83 8.42
C LEU A 210 -19.78 -8.66 9.72
N SER A 211 -20.74 -8.46 10.62
CA SER A 211 -20.85 -9.23 11.87
C SER A 211 -21.21 -10.69 11.62
N GLU A 212 -22.14 -10.96 10.71
CA GLU A 212 -22.52 -12.31 10.31
C GLU A 212 -21.36 -13.01 9.59
N GLN A 213 -20.63 -12.28 8.72
CA GLN A 213 -19.45 -12.83 8.05
C GLN A 213 -18.35 -13.22 9.05
N ARG A 214 -18.16 -12.44 10.13
CA ARG A 214 -17.21 -12.80 11.19
C ARG A 214 -17.54 -14.12 11.88
N TRP A 215 -18.84 -14.43 12.06
CA TRP A 215 -19.25 -15.75 12.56
C TRP A 215 -18.86 -16.87 11.60
N LYS A 216 -19.14 -16.71 10.31
CA LYS A 216 -18.79 -17.69 9.27
C LYS A 216 -17.29 -17.91 9.19
N ASP A 217 -16.49 -16.85 9.23
CA ASP A 217 -15.03 -16.94 9.23
C ASP A 217 -14.50 -17.68 10.47
N ALA A 218 -15.07 -17.41 11.65
CA ALA A 218 -14.68 -18.07 12.90
C ALA A 218 -15.03 -19.56 12.91
N GLU A 219 -16.21 -19.92 12.41
CA GLU A 219 -16.68 -21.32 12.33
C GLU A 219 -15.86 -22.14 11.32
N SER A 220 -15.61 -21.57 10.13
CA SER A 220 -14.84 -22.23 9.08
C SER A 220 -13.32 -22.17 9.31
N LYS A 221 -12.83 -21.29 10.18
CA LYS A 221 -11.41 -20.98 10.40
C LYS A 221 -10.71 -20.52 9.11
N THR A 222 -11.46 -19.90 8.23
CA THR A 222 -11.01 -19.30 6.97
C THR A 222 -11.62 -17.91 6.83
N TYR A 223 -11.00 -17.07 6.00
CA TYR A 223 -11.47 -15.71 5.76
C TYR A 223 -12.05 -15.63 4.35
N ALA A 224 -13.35 -15.32 4.27
CA ALA A 224 -13.99 -15.10 3.00
C ALA A 224 -13.40 -13.85 2.31
N LEU A 225 -13.34 -13.87 0.99
CA LEU A 225 -12.97 -12.71 0.20
C LEU A 225 -14.18 -11.83 -0.10
N GLY A 226 -13.97 -10.54 -0.22
CA GLY A 226 -15.02 -9.57 -0.50
C GLY A 226 -14.48 -8.23 -1.00
N ASN A 227 -15.36 -7.43 -1.58
CA ASN A 227 -15.04 -6.06 -1.91
C ASN A 227 -15.05 -5.19 -0.64
N HIS A 228 -14.17 -4.20 -0.59
CA HIS A 228 -14.11 -3.22 0.51
C HIS A 228 -15.26 -2.22 0.49
N GLU A 229 -15.99 -2.08 -0.65
CA GLU A 229 -17.14 -1.20 -0.84
C GLU A 229 -18.37 -2.00 -1.25
N PRO A 230 -19.16 -2.55 -0.30
CA PRO A 230 -20.46 -3.08 -0.64
C PRO A 230 -21.40 -1.97 -1.11
N TYR A 231 -22.19 -2.23 -2.14
CA TYR A 231 -23.16 -1.27 -2.69
C TYR A 231 -24.61 -1.73 -2.50
N PHE A 232 -25.56 -0.89 -2.81
CA PHE A 232 -26.99 -1.17 -2.69
C PHE A 232 -27.65 -1.12 -4.07
N ASP A 233 -28.50 -2.12 -4.35
CA ASP A 233 -29.33 -2.12 -5.54
C ASP A 233 -30.52 -1.13 -5.42
N GLU A 234 -31.31 -1.01 -6.47
CA GLU A 234 -32.50 -0.14 -6.53
C GLU A 234 -33.55 -0.47 -5.44
N ASN A 235 -33.57 -1.69 -4.95
CA ASN A 235 -34.45 -2.15 -3.89
C ASN A 235 -33.86 -2.02 -2.50
N ASN A 236 -32.71 -1.33 -2.36
CA ASN A 236 -31.97 -1.18 -1.10
C ASN A 236 -31.49 -2.52 -0.49
N ASN A 237 -31.22 -3.51 -1.34
CA ASN A 237 -30.56 -4.75 -0.94
C ASN A 237 -29.04 -4.55 -0.99
N LEU A 238 -28.36 -5.06 0.04
CA LEU A 238 -26.91 -5.04 0.10
C LEU A 238 -26.33 -6.01 -0.94
N MET A 239 -25.49 -5.49 -1.81
CA MET A 239 -24.76 -6.24 -2.84
C MET A 239 -23.30 -6.33 -2.44
N ALA A 240 -22.87 -7.51 -2.01
CA ALA A 240 -21.47 -7.80 -1.72
C ALA A 240 -20.84 -8.53 -2.91
N SER A 241 -19.77 -7.97 -3.46
CA SER A 241 -18.98 -8.62 -4.50
C SER A 241 -17.78 -9.32 -3.89
N ALA A 242 -17.41 -10.48 -4.44
CA ALA A 242 -16.17 -11.18 -4.08
C ALA A 242 -14.93 -10.60 -4.79
N MET A 243 -15.10 -9.73 -5.78
CA MET A 243 -14.03 -9.13 -6.56
C MET A 243 -14.15 -7.61 -6.55
N VAL A 244 -12.99 -6.92 -6.49
CA VAL A 244 -12.95 -5.46 -6.66
C VAL A 244 -13.14 -5.10 -8.13
N VAL A 245 -12.42 -5.78 -9.02
CA VAL A 245 -12.53 -5.64 -10.48
C VAL A 245 -12.93 -6.99 -11.04
N PRO A 246 -14.00 -7.09 -11.86
CA PRO A 246 -14.47 -8.37 -12.40
C PRO A 246 -13.53 -8.90 -13.50
N GLU A 247 -13.70 -10.19 -13.84
CA GLU A 247 -12.92 -10.82 -14.93
C GLU A 247 -13.19 -10.19 -16.30
N GLU A 248 -14.43 -9.77 -16.54
CA GLU A 248 -14.85 -9.12 -17.77
C GLU A 248 -15.50 -7.77 -17.47
N LEU A 249 -15.18 -6.79 -18.31
CA LEU A 249 -15.80 -5.47 -18.23
C LEU A 249 -17.25 -5.57 -18.70
N PRO A 250 -18.26 -5.20 -17.86
CA PRO A 250 -19.65 -5.14 -18.29
C PRO A 250 -19.84 -4.19 -19.47
N GLU A 251 -20.74 -4.54 -20.40
CA GLU A 251 -21.02 -3.70 -21.59
C GLU A 251 -21.51 -2.29 -21.25
N ASN A 252 -22.17 -2.14 -20.10
CA ASN A 252 -22.70 -0.87 -19.60
C ASN A 252 -21.85 -0.29 -18.45
N ALA A 253 -20.60 -0.70 -18.32
CA ALA A 253 -19.69 -0.16 -17.32
C ALA A 253 -19.54 1.37 -17.50
N ASP A 254 -19.61 2.10 -16.39
CA ASP A 254 -19.30 3.53 -16.41
C ASP A 254 -17.80 3.77 -16.65
N SER A 255 -17.45 5.02 -16.95
CA SER A 255 -16.08 5.39 -17.31
C SER A 255 -15.07 5.17 -16.18
N VAL A 256 -15.50 5.35 -14.94
CA VAL A 256 -14.63 5.17 -13.75
C VAL A 256 -14.28 3.70 -13.62
N PHE A 257 -15.28 2.82 -13.68
CA PHE A 257 -15.08 1.39 -13.58
C PHE A 257 -14.24 0.85 -14.75
N ALA A 258 -14.50 1.34 -15.97
CA ALA A 258 -13.73 1.02 -17.17
C ALA A 258 -12.25 1.44 -17.03
N ALA A 259 -11.96 2.58 -16.41
CA ALA A 259 -10.59 3.06 -16.17
C ALA A 259 -9.84 2.14 -15.20
N PHE A 260 -10.45 1.72 -14.09
CA PHE A 260 -9.87 0.75 -13.16
C PHE A 260 -9.64 -0.62 -13.82
N TYR A 261 -10.62 -1.12 -14.59
CA TYR A 261 -10.48 -2.37 -15.33
C TYR A 261 -9.30 -2.32 -16.29
N ASN A 262 -9.20 -1.25 -17.11
CA ASN A 262 -8.11 -1.09 -18.07
C ASN A 262 -6.74 -0.97 -17.40
N TYR A 263 -6.67 -0.44 -16.19
CA TYR A 263 -5.45 -0.42 -15.41
C TYR A 263 -5.12 -1.82 -14.87
N TYR A 264 -5.94 -2.37 -13.98
CA TYR A 264 -5.61 -3.59 -13.22
C TYR A 264 -5.68 -4.88 -14.04
N ALA A 265 -6.62 -4.99 -15.00
CA ALA A 265 -6.81 -6.19 -15.80
C ALA A 265 -6.04 -6.18 -17.12
N LYS A 266 -5.53 -5.02 -17.56
CA LYS A 266 -4.89 -4.88 -18.87
C LYS A 266 -3.48 -4.28 -18.77
N ARG A 267 -3.35 -2.90 -18.88
CA ARG A 267 -2.06 -2.27 -19.11
C ARG A 267 -1.07 -2.34 -17.96
N ALA A 268 -1.55 -2.45 -16.74
CA ALA A 268 -0.75 -2.58 -15.53
C ALA A 268 -1.09 -3.85 -14.72
N TYR A 269 -1.54 -4.90 -15.42
CA TYR A 269 -1.80 -6.19 -14.77
C TYR A 269 -0.56 -6.69 -14.01
N HIS A 270 -0.79 -7.12 -12.76
CA HIS A 270 0.25 -7.75 -11.96
C HIS A 270 -0.33 -8.93 -11.14
N PRO A 271 0.33 -10.11 -11.15
CA PRO A 271 -0.24 -11.34 -10.55
C PRO A 271 -0.37 -11.30 -9.03
N ARG A 272 0.24 -10.33 -8.36
CA ARG A 272 0.13 -10.14 -6.91
C ARG A 272 -0.80 -8.98 -6.50
N ALA A 273 -1.34 -8.22 -7.45
CA ALA A 273 -2.28 -7.14 -7.15
C ALA A 273 -3.63 -7.70 -6.67
N ILE A 274 -4.17 -7.14 -5.60
CA ILE A 274 -5.44 -7.60 -5.02
C ILE A 274 -6.61 -7.26 -5.92
N ASN A 275 -6.64 -6.08 -6.51
CA ASN A 275 -7.83 -5.50 -7.13
C ASN A 275 -8.40 -6.29 -8.32
N PHE A 276 -7.61 -7.13 -8.99
CA PHE A 276 -8.07 -7.95 -10.10
C PHE A 276 -7.82 -9.45 -9.90
N VAL A 277 -6.65 -9.82 -9.37
CA VAL A 277 -6.25 -11.24 -9.28
C VAL A 277 -6.94 -11.96 -8.13
N THR A 278 -7.29 -11.22 -7.07
CA THR A 278 -7.96 -11.73 -5.88
C THR A 278 -8.87 -10.65 -5.30
N SER A 279 -9.17 -10.70 -4.02
CA SER A 279 -9.90 -9.65 -3.31
C SER A 279 -9.42 -9.51 -1.87
N TRP A 280 -9.93 -8.50 -1.18
CA TRP A 280 -9.72 -8.30 0.24
C TRP A 280 -10.45 -9.34 1.07
N THR A 281 -10.06 -9.54 2.33
CA THR A 281 -10.93 -10.27 3.27
C THR A 281 -12.23 -9.50 3.47
N ALA A 282 -13.38 -10.19 3.40
CA ALA A 282 -14.70 -9.56 3.43
C ALA A 282 -14.96 -8.71 4.68
N THR A 283 -14.28 -9.03 5.80
CA THR A 283 -14.41 -8.31 7.08
C THR A 283 -13.38 -7.21 7.29
N MET A 284 -12.47 -6.98 6.32
CA MET A 284 -11.43 -5.95 6.38
C MET A 284 -12.00 -4.53 6.65
N PRO A 285 -13.13 -4.11 6.07
CA PRO A 285 -13.67 -2.77 6.30
C PRO A 285 -13.92 -2.41 7.77
N VAL A 286 -14.11 -3.41 8.65
CA VAL A 286 -14.38 -3.19 10.09
C VAL A 286 -13.29 -2.32 10.74
N SER A 287 -12.02 -2.48 10.37
CA SER A 287 -10.92 -1.70 10.92
C SER A 287 -11.03 -0.21 10.57
N PHE A 288 -11.53 0.11 9.39
CA PHE A 288 -11.71 1.48 8.90
C PHE A 288 -12.92 2.18 9.51
N TRP A 289 -13.94 1.44 9.93
CA TRP A 289 -15.10 2.02 10.61
C TRP A 289 -14.77 2.59 11.99
N ASN A 290 -13.73 2.06 12.63
CA ASN A 290 -13.28 2.47 13.97
C ASN A 290 -12.11 3.44 13.98
N PHE A 291 -11.57 3.77 12.78
CA PHE A 291 -10.39 4.62 12.63
C PHE A 291 -10.65 5.71 11.60
N SER A 292 -10.62 6.96 12.01
CA SER A 292 -10.74 8.09 11.09
C SER A 292 -9.35 8.60 10.72
N LEU A 293 -8.93 8.33 9.49
CA LEU A 293 -7.61 8.74 8.97
C LEU A 293 -7.40 10.26 9.04
N MET A 294 -8.45 11.03 8.78
CA MET A 294 -8.34 12.50 8.74
C MET A 294 -8.78 13.21 10.04
N ALA A 295 -8.99 12.44 11.14
CA ALA A 295 -9.43 13.03 12.40
C ALA A 295 -8.47 14.13 12.91
N ASN A 296 -7.18 13.96 12.68
CA ASN A 296 -6.13 14.86 13.19
C ASN A 296 -5.41 15.58 12.03
N ILE A 297 -6.10 15.89 10.94
CA ILE A 297 -5.49 16.53 9.75
C ILE A 297 -4.80 17.86 10.09
N LYS A 298 -5.27 18.57 11.11
CA LYS A 298 -4.69 19.83 11.55
C LYS A 298 -3.34 19.67 12.22
N ASP A 299 -3.07 18.50 12.79
CA ASP A 299 -1.79 18.20 13.47
C ASP A 299 -0.65 17.91 12.48
N VAL A 300 -0.96 17.76 11.18
CA VAL A 300 0.06 17.66 10.14
C VAL A 300 0.88 18.95 10.05
N SER A 301 0.25 20.12 10.26
CA SER A 301 0.97 21.39 10.31
C SER A 301 2.01 21.40 11.45
N PRO A 302 3.25 21.89 11.22
CA PRO A 302 3.71 22.70 10.08
C PRO A 302 4.31 21.88 8.90
N THR A 303 4.10 20.58 8.83
CA THR A 303 4.56 19.76 7.70
C THR A 303 3.80 20.13 6.43
N PRO A 304 4.47 20.54 5.32
CA PRO A 304 3.83 20.89 4.07
C PRO A 304 3.07 19.74 3.44
N ILE A 305 1.86 20.03 2.93
CA ILE A 305 1.00 19.08 2.22
C ILE A 305 0.79 19.54 0.78
N LEU A 306 1.04 18.65 -0.19
CA LEU A 306 0.65 18.82 -1.59
C LEU A 306 -0.44 17.82 -1.96
N LEU A 307 -1.60 18.30 -2.36
CA LEU A 307 -2.71 17.50 -2.83
C LEU A 307 -2.83 17.64 -4.36
N VAL A 308 -2.85 16.50 -5.07
CA VAL A 308 -2.96 16.50 -6.54
C VAL A 308 -4.17 15.65 -6.94
N ALA A 309 -5.06 16.19 -7.74
CA ALA A 309 -6.24 15.50 -8.24
C ALA A 309 -6.53 15.87 -9.71
N GLY A 310 -7.07 14.95 -10.48
CA GLY A 310 -7.59 15.25 -11.81
C GLY A 310 -8.89 16.04 -11.72
N ASP A 311 -9.13 16.94 -12.69
CA ASP A 311 -10.36 17.74 -12.73
C ASP A 311 -11.62 16.91 -12.97
N ARG A 312 -11.50 15.76 -13.66
CA ARG A 312 -12.56 14.78 -13.91
C ARG A 312 -12.57 13.61 -12.93
N ALA A 313 -11.62 13.57 -11.97
CA ALA A 313 -11.53 12.48 -11.04
C ALA A 313 -12.76 12.42 -10.11
N HIS A 314 -13.45 11.27 -10.08
CA HIS A 314 -14.59 11.04 -9.19
C HIS A 314 -14.22 11.21 -7.71
N SER A 315 -12.95 11.00 -7.36
CA SER A 315 -12.40 11.14 -6.00
C SER A 315 -11.88 12.55 -5.66
N ARG A 316 -11.96 13.51 -6.59
CA ARG A 316 -11.41 14.87 -6.42
C ARG A 316 -11.88 15.53 -5.12
N TYR A 317 -13.13 15.32 -4.74
CA TYR A 317 -13.72 15.92 -3.55
C TYR A 317 -12.97 15.57 -2.24
N TYR A 318 -12.31 14.41 -2.15
CA TYR A 318 -11.48 14.08 -0.99
C TYR A 318 -10.31 15.06 -0.85
N SER A 319 -9.60 15.34 -1.94
CA SER A 319 -8.50 16.32 -1.94
C SER A 319 -8.99 17.72 -1.61
N GLU A 320 -10.13 18.12 -2.16
CA GLU A 320 -10.72 19.45 -1.90
C GLU A 320 -11.19 19.61 -0.45
N ASP A 321 -11.78 18.58 0.14
CA ASP A 321 -12.24 18.61 1.53
C ASP A 321 -11.05 18.65 2.49
N ILE A 322 -10.02 17.81 2.25
CA ILE A 322 -8.80 17.85 3.07
C ILE A 322 -8.07 19.17 2.93
N TYR A 323 -8.01 19.73 1.71
CA TYR A 323 -7.44 21.07 1.53
C TYR A 323 -8.15 22.15 2.35
N LYS A 324 -9.49 22.07 2.49
CA LYS A 324 -10.25 23.02 3.34
C LYS A 324 -9.93 22.85 4.82
N GLU A 325 -9.77 21.62 5.29
CA GLU A 325 -9.60 21.29 6.72
C GLU A 325 -8.17 21.41 7.23
N ALA A 326 -7.18 21.06 6.40
CA ALA A 326 -5.76 21.15 6.74
C ALA A 326 -5.32 22.59 7.04
N LEU A 327 -4.38 22.76 7.96
CA LEU A 327 -3.69 24.03 8.21
C LEU A 327 -2.53 24.23 7.22
N GLU A 328 -2.04 25.46 7.14
CA GLU A 328 -0.85 25.82 6.32
C GLU A 328 0.43 25.16 6.90
N PRO A 329 1.42 24.86 6.06
CA PRO A 329 1.47 25.11 4.60
C PRO A 329 0.80 23.98 3.81
N LYS A 330 -0.02 24.32 2.84
CA LYS A 330 -0.75 23.35 2.00
C LYS A 330 -0.91 23.88 0.58
N GLU A 331 -0.95 22.98 -0.39
CA GLU A 331 -1.19 23.29 -1.79
C GLU A 331 -2.14 22.28 -2.43
N LEU A 332 -3.02 22.73 -3.31
CA LEU A 332 -3.90 21.90 -4.12
C LEU A 332 -3.62 22.17 -5.60
N VAL A 333 -3.29 21.10 -6.33
CA VAL A 333 -3.09 21.11 -7.79
C VAL A 333 -4.17 20.29 -8.45
N ILE A 334 -4.93 20.92 -9.34
CA ILE A 334 -5.92 20.25 -10.18
C ILE A 334 -5.32 20.07 -11.57
N VAL A 335 -5.15 18.81 -11.99
CA VAL A 335 -4.62 18.46 -13.31
C VAL A 335 -5.75 18.47 -14.31
N GLU A 336 -5.61 19.33 -15.32
CA GLU A 336 -6.62 19.49 -16.38
C GLU A 336 -6.74 18.23 -17.22
N ASP A 337 -7.99 17.91 -17.56
CA ASP A 337 -8.34 16.80 -18.45
C ASP A 337 -7.80 15.42 -17.99
N ALA A 338 -7.72 15.23 -16.67
CA ALA A 338 -7.28 14.01 -16.04
C ALA A 338 -8.38 13.37 -15.19
N ASP A 339 -8.53 12.06 -15.26
CA ASP A 339 -9.36 11.29 -14.33
C ASP A 339 -8.52 10.73 -13.17
N HIS A 340 -9.15 9.92 -12.33
CA HIS A 340 -8.49 9.33 -11.16
C HIS A 340 -7.30 8.43 -11.53
N VAL A 341 -7.47 7.56 -12.51
CA VAL A 341 -6.50 6.53 -12.89
C VAL A 341 -5.40 7.08 -13.80
N ASP A 342 -5.62 8.23 -14.46
CA ASP A 342 -4.58 8.90 -15.22
C ASP A 342 -3.37 9.24 -14.34
N LEU A 343 -3.59 9.58 -13.07
CA LEU A 343 -2.50 9.86 -12.15
C LEU A 343 -1.83 8.60 -11.57
N TYR A 344 -2.10 7.41 -12.10
CA TYR A 344 -1.38 6.19 -11.74
C TYR A 344 -0.18 5.94 -12.64
N ASP A 345 -0.34 6.16 -13.97
CA ASP A 345 0.67 5.76 -14.96
C ASP A 345 0.74 6.64 -16.22
N ASN A 346 -0.13 7.65 -16.37
CA ASN A 346 -0.07 8.54 -17.52
C ASN A 346 0.97 9.64 -17.31
N MET A 347 2.16 9.45 -17.92
CA MET A 347 3.30 10.35 -17.78
C MET A 347 3.03 11.78 -18.26
N GLU A 348 2.06 11.99 -19.15
CA GLU A 348 1.69 13.32 -19.64
C GLU A 348 0.79 14.08 -18.66
N LYS A 349 0.15 13.38 -17.73
CA LYS A 349 -0.79 13.93 -16.74
C LYS A 349 -0.19 14.03 -15.35
N ILE A 350 0.69 13.13 -14.95
CA ILE A 350 1.31 13.15 -13.63
C ILE A 350 2.28 14.34 -13.56
N PRO A 351 2.11 15.31 -12.64
CA PRO A 351 2.95 16.50 -12.58
C PRO A 351 4.25 16.24 -11.81
N PHE A 352 5.13 15.37 -12.36
CA PHE A 352 6.40 14.99 -11.70
C PHE A 352 7.33 16.17 -11.44
N GLU A 353 7.40 17.16 -12.33
CA GLU A 353 8.18 18.39 -12.11
C GLU A 353 7.67 19.14 -10.88
N LYS A 354 6.34 19.26 -10.71
CA LYS A 354 5.74 19.91 -9.54
C LYS A 354 6.03 19.14 -8.24
N LEU A 355 5.95 17.81 -8.27
CA LEU A 355 6.33 16.96 -7.14
C LEU A 355 7.79 17.14 -6.77
N SER A 356 8.69 17.10 -7.75
CA SER A 356 10.12 17.33 -7.54
C SER A 356 10.40 18.70 -6.96
N GLN A 357 9.79 19.77 -7.50
CA GLN A 357 9.91 21.11 -6.96
C GLN A 357 9.44 21.18 -5.51
N PHE A 358 8.24 20.66 -5.21
CA PHE A 358 7.67 20.66 -3.87
C PHE A 358 8.61 19.99 -2.85
N PHE A 359 9.12 18.80 -3.14
CA PHE A 359 10.04 18.12 -2.23
C PHE A 359 11.41 18.80 -2.15
N THR A 360 11.94 19.35 -3.24
CA THR A 360 13.21 20.10 -3.23
C THR A 360 13.12 21.35 -2.35
N GLU A 361 11.98 22.04 -2.37
CA GLU A 361 11.76 23.25 -1.57
C GLU A 361 11.54 22.95 -0.09
N ASN A 362 10.96 21.79 0.25
CA ASN A 362 10.54 21.45 1.60
C ASN A 362 11.44 20.43 2.33
N LEU A 363 12.35 19.74 1.63
CA LEU A 363 13.35 18.83 2.18
C LEU A 363 14.74 19.48 2.24
N LYS A 364 14.86 20.60 2.96
CA LYS A 364 16.12 21.37 3.10
C LYS A 364 16.87 21.01 4.36
#